data_b5e4b984ba9283ed783a3cd5591ec060
#
_entry.id   b5e4b984ba9283ed783a3cd5591ec060
#
_cell.length_a   1.000
_cell.length_b   1.000
_cell.length_c   1.000
_cell.angle_alpha   90.00
_cell.angle_beta   90.00
_cell.angle_gamma   90.00
#
_symmetry.space_group_name_H-M   'P 1'
#
loop_
_entity.id
_entity.type
_entity.pdbx_description
1 polymer ?
#
loop_
_entity_poly.entity_id
_entity_poly.type
_entity_poly.pdbx_seq_one_letter_code
_entity_poly.pdbx_strand_id
1 'polypeptide(L)'
;VPSDTVTLKNVDVQGTIYVNSGSDWVKLYDVHAGALTVENKKGTSRVFASRDTSLDNVNIKTDTVLEEGGLYSQSKGFVNVTVNGSKGTTLTIKNLKLNKLKTVTDCDVVYDSDTIINYAYTYAPTELYGYGQINRLYCYSDGVYYDAKPLYIETGRGYATPSKRTS
;
A
#
# COMPACT_ATOMS: atom_id res chain seq x y z
N VAL A 1 -2.24 26.99 5.05
CA VAL A 1 -1.18 26.33 5.81
C VAL A 1 -0.20 25.74 4.81
N PRO A 2 1.06 26.15 4.84
CA PRO A 2 2.03 25.50 3.97
C PRO A 2 2.12 24.03 4.31
N SER A 3 2.03 23.17 3.30
CA SER A 3 2.23 21.76 3.49
C SER A 3 3.70 21.51 3.80
N ASP A 4 3.95 20.84 4.89
CA ASP A 4 5.31 20.46 5.25
C ASP A 4 5.73 19.31 4.35
N THR A 5 6.72 19.56 3.51
CA THR A 5 7.29 18.52 2.64
C THR A 5 8.67 18.16 3.15
N VAL A 6 8.89 16.88 3.39
CA VAL A 6 10.21 16.34 3.69
C VAL A 6 10.71 15.58 2.46
N THR A 7 11.91 15.88 2.02
CA THR A 7 12.52 15.19 0.89
C THR A 7 13.80 14.50 1.34
N LEU A 8 13.90 13.19 1.06
CA LEU A 8 15.12 12.42 1.21
C LEU A 8 15.70 12.17 -0.17
N LYS A 9 17.01 12.37 -0.33
CA LYS A 9 17.73 12.14 -1.60
C LYS A 9 19.02 11.38 -1.36
N ASN A 10 19.29 10.38 -2.21
CA ASN A 10 20.54 9.67 -2.21
C ASN A 10 20.89 9.08 -0.84
N VAL A 11 19.96 8.32 -0.27
CA VAL A 11 20.10 7.76 1.07
C VAL A 11 19.90 6.25 1.02
N ASP A 12 20.86 5.53 1.59
CA ASP A 12 20.71 4.09 1.86
C ASP A 12 20.53 3.92 3.36
N VAL A 13 19.36 3.38 3.74
CA VAL A 13 19.01 3.14 5.15
C VAL A 13 19.13 1.66 5.45
N GLN A 14 19.98 1.31 6.39
CA GLN A 14 20.21 -0.09 6.78
C GLN A 14 19.05 -0.68 7.61
N GLY A 15 18.13 0.12 8.05
CA GLY A 15 17.01 -0.30 8.86
C GLY A 15 15.68 0.23 8.31
N THR A 16 14.92 0.86 9.19
CA THR A 16 13.58 1.32 8.91
C THR A 16 13.52 2.84 8.84
N ILE A 17 12.83 3.34 7.83
CA ILE A 17 12.40 4.75 7.80
C ILE A 17 11.05 4.83 8.49
N TYR A 18 10.93 5.75 9.46
CA TYR A 18 9.67 5.97 10.18
C TYR A 18 9.06 7.29 9.77
N VAL A 19 7.81 7.25 9.32
CA VAL A 19 7.00 8.43 9.06
C VAL A 19 5.94 8.49 10.15
N ASN A 20 6.17 9.32 11.16
CA ASN A 20 5.35 9.33 12.38
C ASN A 20 4.87 10.69 12.83
N SER A 21 5.10 11.73 12.06
CA SER A 21 4.67 13.08 12.43
C SER A 21 4.31 13.92 11.21
N GLY A 22 3.60 14.93 11.43
CA GLY A 22 2.96 16.01 10.73
C GLY A 22 3.35 16.46 9.33
N SER A 23 4.24 15.76 8.61
CA SER A 23 4.54 16.14 7.23
C SER A 23 3.45 15.65 6.29
N ASP A 24 2.88 16.54 5.50
CA ASP A 24 1.87 16.19 4.51
C ASP A 24 2.45 15.34 3.40
N TRP A 25 3.72 15.58 3.03
CA TRP A 25 4.40 14.84 1.99
C TRP A 25 5.78 14.40 2.42
N VAL A 26 6.09 13.13 2.16
CA VAL A 26 7.44 12.60 2.24
C VAL A 26 7.83 12.17 0.83
N LYS A 27 8.84 12.80 0.25
CA LYS A 27 9.32 12.49 -1.09
C LYS A 27 10.66 11.77 -1.01
N LEU A 28 10.75 10.65 -1.70
CA LEU A 28 11.91 9.77 -1.69
C LEU A 28 12.49 9.71 -3.10
N TYR A 29 13.71 10.24 -3.27
CA TYR A 29 14.43 10.22 -4.53
C TYR A 29 15.77 9.52 -4.34
N ASP A 30 16.00 8.43 -5.05
CA ASP A 30 17.23 7.65 -4.93
C ASP A 30 17.44 7.17 -3.49
N VAL A 31 16.40 6.56 -2.91
CA VAL A 31 16.37 6.08 -1.52
C VAL A 31 16.17 4.57 -1.51
N HIS A 32 17.06 3.87 -0.81
CA HIS A 32 16.91 2.43 -0.59
C HIS A 32 16.79 2.16 0.90
N ALA A 33 15.80 1.38 1.28
CA ALA A 33 15.62 0.97 2.67
C ALA A 33 14.98 -0.42 2.73
N GLY A 34 15.34 -1.17 3.75
CA GLY A 34 14.73 -2.48 4.01
C GLY A 34 13.29 -2.36 4.44
N ALA A 35 12.94 -1.30 5.16
CA ALA A 35 11.59 -1.11 5.65
C ALA A 35 11.18 0.37 5.73
N LEU A 36 9.88 0.60 5.57
CA LEU A 36 9.23 1.89 5.82
C LEU A 36 8.03 1.61 6.71
N THR A 37 7.89 2.33 7.81
CA THR A 37 6.71 2.27 8.66
C THR A 37 6.03 3.63 8.70
N VAL A 38 4.74 3.65 8.42
CA VAL A 38 3.93 4.87 8.47
C VAL A 38 2.95 4.75 9.62
N GLU A 39 3.12 5.61 10.63
CA GLU A 39 2.22 5.69 11.77
C GLU A 39 2.09 7.15 12.20
N ASN A 40 1.16 7.86 11.58
CA ASN A 40 0.87 9.27 11.89
C ASN A 40 -0.54 9.38 12.45
N LYS A 41 -0.65 9.52 13.78
CA LYS A 41 -1.94 9.54 14.47
C LYS A 41 -2.69 10.88 14.31
N LYS A 42 -2.09 11.86 13.66
CA LYS A 42 -2.67 13.21 13.52
C LYS A 42 -3.29 13.47 12.14
N GLY A 43 -3.12 12.55 11.20
CA GLY A 43 -3.67 12.74 9.87
C GLY A 43 -3.12 11.74 8.85
N THR A 44 -3.46 11.96 7.59
CA THR A 44 -3.03 11.12 6.49
C THR A 44 -1.61 11.49 6.08
N SER A 45 -0.75 10.49 6.00
CA SER A 45 0.60 10.65 5.46
C SER A 45 0.62 10.32 3.97
N ARG A 46 1.45 11.05 3.22
CA ARG A 46 1.64 10.80 1.79
C ARG A 46 3.12 10.54 1.54
N VAL A 47 3.42 9.41 0.90
CA VAL A 47 4.80 9.03 0.59
C VAL A 47 4.90 8.82 -0.92
N PHE A 48 5.81 9.57 -1.54
CA PHE A 48 6.06 9.53 -2.97
C PHE A 48 7.45 8.97 -3.25
N ALA A 49 7.54 7.95 -4.09
CA ALA A 49 8.79 7.33 -4.48
C ALA A 49 9.08 7.60 -5.96
N SER A 50 10.29 8.02 -6.25
CA SER A 50 10.73 8.34 -7.60
C SER A 50 12.19 7.97 -7.82
N ARG A 51 12.63 7.97 -9.06
CA ARG A 51 14.00 7.67 -9.49
C ARG A 51 14.45 6.28 -9.05
N ASP A 52 15.66 6.14 -8.53
CA ASP A 52 16.18 4.87 -8.04
C ASP A 52 15.79 4.67 -6.57
N THR A 53 14.52 4.40 -6.34
CA THR A 53 13.99 4.19 -5.00
C THR A 53 13.40 2.80 -4.87
N SER A 54 13.76 2.09 -3.80
CA SER A 54 13.22 0.76 -3.48
C SER A 54 13.05 0.63 -1.98
N LEU A 55 11.84 0.27 -1.56
CA LEU A 55 11.46 0.05 -0.17
C LEU A 55 10.90 -1.37 -0.09
N ASP A 56 11.64 -2.28 0.54
CA ASP A 56 11.32 -3.71 0.46
C ASP A 56 10.05 -4.08 1.22
N ASN A 57 9.92 -3.58 2.45
CA ASN A 57 8.78 -3.89 3.30
C ASN A 57 8.18 -2.60 3.85
N VAL A 58 6.91 -2.38 3.56
CA VAL A 58 6.19 -1.17 3.96
C VAL A 58 5.08 -1.56 4.92
N ASN A 59 5.08 -0.99 6.12
CA ASN A 59 4.07 -1.23 7.14
C ASN A 59 3.20 0.00 7.31
N ILE A 60 1.91 -0.16 7.06
CA ILE A 60 0.92 0.93 7.13
C ILE A 60 0.08 0.74 8.39
N LYS A 61 0.23 1.66 9.32
CA LYS A 61 -0.49 1.63 10.61
C LYS A 61 -1.56 2.70 10.74
N THR A 62 -1.51 3.71 9.90
CA THR A 62 -2.48 4.81 9.86
C THR A 62 -2.79 5.16 8.41
N ASP A 63 -3.79 5.98 8.18
CA ASP A 63 -4.19 6.39 6.84
C ASP A 63 -3.00 6.92 6.05
N THR A 64 -2.81 6.38 4.86
CA THR A 64 -1.62 6.65 4.05
C THR A 64 -1.96 6.68 2.57
N VAL A 65 -1.29 7.57 1.85
CA VAL A 65 -1.25 7.56 0.38
C VAL A 65 0.16 7.19 -0.04
N LEU A 66 0.28 6.14 -0.85
CA LEU A 66 1.53 5.75 -1.50
C LEU A 66 1.43 6.04 -2.98
N GLU A 67 2.42 6.72 -3.52
CA GLU A 67 2.45 7.06 -4.94
C GLU A 67 3.83 6.84 -5.52
N GLU A 68 3.89 6.36 -6.77
CA GLU A 68 5.13 6.23 -7.53
C GLU A 68 5.03 7.07 -8.79
N GLY A 69 6.15 7.68 -9.16
CA GLY A 69 6.25 8.42 -10.40
C GLY A 69 7.70 8.61 -10.81
N GLY A 70 8.00 8.44 -12.10
CA GLY A 70 9.36 8.63 -12.60
C GLY A 70 10.39 7.65 -12.05
N LEU A 71 9.98 6.45 -11.67
CA LEU A 71 10.93 5.41 -11.25
C LEU A 71 11.77 4.98 -12.44
N TYR A 72 13.05 4.72 -12.18
CA TYR A 72 13.93 4.11 -13.19
C TYR A 72 13.53 2.66 -13.41
N SER A 73 13.81 2.11 -14.57
CA SER A 73 13.32 0.78 -14.98
C SER A 73 13.77 -0.36 -14.07
N GLN A 74 14.94 -0.23 -13.42
CA GLN A 74 15.45 -1.23 -12.47
C GLN A 74 14.97 -1.00 -11.04
N SER A 75 14.27 0.09 -10.77
CA SER A 75 13.85 0.46 -9.43
C SER A 75 12.49 -0.15 -9.12
N LYS A 76 12.32 -0.63 -7.89
CA LYS A 76 11.12 -1.39 -7.52
C LYS A 76 10.06 -0.58 -6.78
N GLY A 77 10.40 0.64 -6.33
CA GLY A 77 9.47 1.46 -5.55
C GLY A 77 9.06 0.80 -4.24
N PHE A 78 7.78 0.80 -3.96
CA PHE A 78 7.22 0.07 -2.82
C PHE A 78 7.01 -1.39 -3.23
N VAL A 79 7.68 -2.33 -2.58
CA VAL A 79 7.70 -3.73 -3.01
C VAL A 79 6.60 -4.55 -2.35
N ASN A 80 6.66 -4.69 -1.03
CA ASN A 80 5.67 -5.44 -0.25
C ASN A 80 5.03 -4.50 0.77
N VAL A 81 3.71 -4.41 0.75
CA VAL A 81 2.96 -3.49 1.62
C VAL A 81 2.03 -4.30 2.51
N THR A 82 2.10 -4.05 3.82
CA THR A 82 1.22 -4.66 4.81
C THR A 82 0.42 -3.57 5.51
N VAL A 83 -0.91 -3.70 5.53
CA VAL A 83 -1.78 -2.85 6.33
C VAL A 83 -2.00 -3.56 7.66
N ASN A 84 -1.46 -2.97 8.72
CA ASN A 84 -1.42 -3.56 10.06
C ASN A 84 -1.63 -2.47 11.12
N GLY A 85 -2.67 -1.70 10.95
CA GLY A 85 -2.98 -0.58 11.84
C GLY A 85 -4.24 -0.81 12.66
N SER A 86 -4.92 0.26 12.95
CA SER A 86 -6.22 0.24 13.61
C SER A 86 -7.30 -0.16 12.62
N LYS A 87 -8.41 -0.70 13.14
CA LYS A 87 -9.61 -0.95 12.34
C LYS A 87 -10.05 0.34 11.64
N GLY A 88 -10.36 0.23 10.35
CA GLY A 88 -10.80 1.37 9.56
C GLY A 88 -9.68 2.17 8.89
N THR A 89 -8.44 1.70 8.96
CA THR A 89 -7.33 2.34 8.23
C THR A 89 -7.60 2.30 6.73
N THR A 90 -7.32 3.43 6.06
CA THR A 90 -7.42 3.54 4.60
C THR A 90 -6.02 3.67 3.99
N LEU A 91 -5.71 2.77 3.08
CA LEU A 91 -4.51 2.84 2.25
C LEU A 91 -4.93 3.23 0.83
N THR A 92 -4.39 4.34 0.34
CA THR A 92 -4.59 4.79 -1.04
C THR A 92 -3.31 4.56 -1.83
N ILE A 93 -3.43 3.92 -2.97
CA ILE A 93 -2.30 3.53 -3.81
C ILE A 93 -2.46 4.18 -5.18
N LYS A 94 -1.42 4.89 -5.63
CA LYS A 94 -1.43 5.56 -6.93
C LYS A 94 -0.23 5.14 -7.78
N ASN A 95 -0.51 4.54 -8.92
CA ASN A 95 0.48 4.15 -9.92
C ASN A 95 1.55 3.20 -9.39
N LEU A 96 1.16 2.25 -8.52
CA LEU A 96 2.08 1.29 -7.95
C LEU A 96 2.07 -0.04 -8.72
N LYS A 97 3.24 -0.68 -8.76
CA LYS A 97 3.40 -2.05 -9.23
C LYS A 97 3.85 -2.89 -8.03
N LEU A 98 2.90 -3.27 -7.19
CA LEU A 98 3.20 -4.01 -5.97
C LEU A 98 3.49 -5.48 -6.25
N ASN A 99 4.52 -6.01 -5.61
CA ASN A 99 4.72 -7.45 -5.56
C ASN A 99 3.67 -8.09 -4.64
N LYS A 100 3.50 -7.53 -3.44
CA LYS A 100 2.57 -8.10 -2.46
C LYS A 100 1.84 -7.01 -1.68
N LEU A 101 0.53 -7.19 -1.54
CA LEU A 101 -0.29 -6.45 -0.59
C LEU A 101 -0.86 -7.44 0.43
N LYS A 102 -0.70 -7.14 1.70
CA LYS A 102 -1.22 -7.97 2.79
C LYS A 102 -2.06 -7.12 3.72
N THR A 103 -3.27 -7.55 4.04
CA THR A 103 -4.14 -6.86 5.00
C THR A 103 -4.34 -7.75 6.23
N VAL A 104 -3.98 -7.24 7.40
CA VAL A 104 -4.04 -7.98 8.67
C VAL A 104 -5.05 -7.35 9.63
N THR A 105 -5.55 -6.18 9.30
CA THR A 105 -6.59 -5.47 10.04
C THR A 105 -7.70 -5.04 9.08
N ASP A 106 -8.91 -4.92 9.61
CA ASP A 106 -10.08 -4.42 8.89
C ASP A 106 -9.73 -3.05 8.27
N CYS A 107 -9.76 -2.94 6.96
CA CYS A 107 -9.28 -1.76 6.25
C CYS A 107 -9.90 -1.59 4.87
N ASP A 108 -9.70 -0.40 4.33
CA ASP A 108 -10.03 -0.07 2.95
C ASP A 108 -8.75 0.15 2.17
N VAL A 109 -8.66 -0.43 0.97
CA VAL A 109 -7.56 -0.18 0.03
C VAL A 109 -8.16 0.45 -1.21
N VAL A 110 -7.72 1.68 -1.50
CA VAL A 110 -8.17 2.45 -2.67
C VAL A 110 -7.01 2.50 -3.66
N TYR A 111 -7.23 2.06 -4.90
CA TYR A 111 -6.16 2.02 -5.89
C TYR A 111 -6.65 2.49 -7.26
N ASP A 112 -5.78 3.19 -7.99
CA ASP A 112 -6.12 3.73 -9.30
C ASP A 112 -6.00 2.67 -10.40
N SER A 113 -6.45 3.01 -11.60
CA SER A 113 -6.45 2.09 -12.74
C SER A 113 -5.05 1.77 -13.27
N ASP A 114 -4.04 2.54 -12.89
CA ASP A 114 -2.65 2.31 -13.30
C ASP A 114 -1.92 1.36 -12.34
N THR A 115 -2.51 1.04 -11.19
CA THR A 115 -1.93 0.16 -10.19
C THR A 115 -2.09 -1.31 -10.59
N ILE A 116 -1.02 -2.07 -10.42
CA ILE A 116 -1.03 -3.53 -10.55
C ILE A 116 -0.53 -4.12 -9.24
N ILE A 117 -1.33 -5.02 -8.67
CA ILE A 117 -0.96 -5.79 -7.47
C ILE A 117 -0.77 -7.24 -7.90
N ASN A 118 0.45 -7.75 -7.74
CA ASN A 118 0.76 -9.10 -8.19
C ASN A 118 0.10 -10.15 -7.29
N TYR A 119 0.31 -10.04 -5.98
CA TYR A 119 -0.28 -10.92 -4.98
C TYR A 119 -0.94 -10.12 -3.87
N ALA A 120 -2.22 -10.35 -3.62
CA ALA A 120 -2.93 -9.78 -2.49
C ALA A 120 -3.34 -10.90 -1.52
N TYR A 121 -3.04 -10.71 -0.25
CA TYR A 121 -3.40 -11.65 0.83
C TYR A 121 -4.27 -10.91 1.84
N THR A 122 -5.51 -11.34 2.01
CA THR A 122 -6.42 -10.71 2.98
C THR A 122 -6.65 -11.64 4.16
N TYR A 123 -6.17 -11.21 5.32
CA TYR A 123 -6.35 -11.93 6.60
C TYR A 123 -7.37 -11.23 7.50
N ALA A 124 -8.04 -10.20 7.00
CA ALA A 124 -9.04 -9.42 7.70
C ALA A 124 -10.06 -8.89 6.69
N PRO A 125 -11.25 -8.46 7.14
CA PRO A 125 -12.20 -7.82 6.25
C PRO A 125 -11.56 -6.66 5.51
N THR A 126 -11.69 -6.65 4.20
CA THR A 126 -11.00 -5.67 3.34
C THR A 126 -11.90 -5.27 2.20
N GLU A 127 -12.08 -3.97 1.99
CA GLU A 127 -12.72 -3.45 0.80
C GLU A 127 -11.65 -2.95 -0.18
N LEU A 128 -11.70 -3.50 -1.39
CA LEU A 128 -10.77 -3.19 -2.47
C LEU A 128 -11.47 -2.27 -3.46
N TYR A 129 -11.25 -0.95 -3.30
CA TYR A 129 -11.87 0.08 -4.13
C TYR A 129 -10.98 0.40 -5.33
N GLY A 130 -11.52 0.30 -6.52
CA GLY A 130 -10.84 0.77 -7.71
C GLY A 130 -10.80 -0.27 -8.82
N TYR A 131 -10.23 0.15 -9.95
CA TYR A 131 -10.25 -0.63 -11.18
C TYR A 131 -8.84 -0.99 -11.67
N GLY A 132 -7.84 -0.83 -10.83
CA GLY A 132 -6.53 -1.39 -11.08
C GLY A 132 -6.59 -2.91 -11.11
N GLN A 133 -5.49 -3.53 -11.50
CA GLN A 133 -5.44 -4.97 -11.68
C GLN A 133 -4.87 -5.65 -10.46
N ILE A 134 -5.57 -6.67 -9.95
CA ILE A 134 -5.03 -7.61 -8.98
C ILE A 134 -4.87 -8.95 -9.72
N ASN A 135 -3.64 -9.44 -9.81
CA ASN A 135 -3.38 -10.66 -10.54
C ASN A 135 -3.86 -11.89 -9.75
N ARG A 136 -3.56 -11.95 -8.47
CA ARG A 136 -3.96 -13.06 -7.59
C ARG A 136 -4.41 -12.52 -6.24
N LEU A 137 -5.60 -12.93 -5.81
CA LEU A 137 -6.13 -12.64 -4.48
C LEU A 137 -6.26 -13.95 -3.72
N TYR A 138 -5.56 -14.03 -2.60
CA TYR A 138 -5.66 -15.14 -1.64
C TYR A 138 -6.43 -14.63 -0.42
N CYS A 139 -7.62 -15.19 -0.20
CA CYS A 139 -8.55 -14.69 0.80
C CYS A 139 -8.63 -15.65 1.99
N TYR A 140 -8.25 -15.17 3.16
CA TYR A 140 -8.29 -15.92 4.42
C TYR A 140 -9.11 -15.15 5.46
N SER A 141 -10.18 -14.53 5.02
CA SER A 141 -11.11 -13.78 5.86
C SER A 141 -12.47 -13.68 5.19
N ASP A 142 -13.51 -13.56 5.98
CA ASP A 142 -14.80 -13.09 5.49
C ASP A 142 -14.76 -11.58 5.28
N GLY A 143 -15.77 -11.02 4.60
CA GLY A 143 -15.91 -9.58 4.46
C GLY A 143 -14.94 -8.94 3.47
N VAL A 144 -14.53 -9.67 2.43
CA VAL A 144 -13.64 -9.14 1.39
C VAL A 144 -14.47 -8.83 0.15
N TYR A 145 -14.39 -7.57 -0.30
CA TYR A 145 -15.16 -7.06 -1.44
C TYR A 145 -14.23 -6.33 -2.42
N TYR A 146 -14.59 -6.34 -3.70
CA TYR A 146 -13.82 -5.68 -4.75
C TYR A 146 -14.72 -4.94 -5.72
N ASP A 147 -14.19 -3.94 -6.43
CA ASP A 147 -14.86 -3.30 -7.56
C ASP A 147 -14.55 -4.04 -8.85
N ALA A 148 -13.27 -4.22 -9.16
CA ALA A 148 -12.83 -5.00 -10.31
C ALA A 148 -12.39 -6.39 -9.87
N LYS A 149 -12.94 -7.42 -10.51
CA LYS A 149 -12.65 -8.81 -10.13
C LYS A 149 -11.16 -9.13 -10.36
N PRO A 150 -10.45 -9.63 -9.33
CA PRO A 150 -9.10 -10.13 -9.54
C PRO A 150 -9.04 -11.22 -10.61
N LEU A 151 -7.89 -11.32 -11.30
CA LEU A 151 -7.73 -12.30 -12.38
C LEU A 151 -7.79 -13.75 -11.85
N TYR A 152 -7.34 -13.96 -10.62
CA TYR A 152 -7.42 -15.24 -9.95
C TYR A 152 -7.79 -15.02 -8.48
N ILE A 153 -8.72 -15.81 -7.97
CA ILE A 153 -9.12 -15.77 -6.56
C ILE A 153 -9.02 -17.18 -5.98
N GLU A 154 -8.31 -17.30 -4.87
CA GLU A 154 -8.29 -18.51 -4.06
C GLU A 154 -8.76 -18.16 -2.66
N THR A 155 -9.73 -18.91 -2.16
CA THR A 155 -10.30 -18.69 -0.83
C THR A 155 -9.90 -19.82 0.09
N GLY A 156 -9.42 -19.49 1.27
CA GLY A 156 -9.09 -20.46 2.30
C GLY A 156 -10.33 -21.20 2.77
N ARG A 157 -10.12 -22.42 3.24
CA ARG A 157 -11.22 -23.29 3.67
C ARG A 157 -11.97 -22.66 4.84
N GLY A 158 -13.31 -22.58 4.71
CA GLY A 158 -14.18 -22.05 5.75
C GLY A 158 -14.47 -20.56 5.64
N TYR A 159 -13.85 -19.87 4.68
CA TYR A 159 -14.10 -18.44 4.47
C TYR A 159 -15.02 -18.19 3.28
N ALA A 160 -15.71 -17.06 3.32
CA ALA A 160 -16.56 -16.65 2.21
C ALA A 160 -15.71 -16.17 1.04
N THR A 161 -16.09 -16.56 -0.17
CA THR A 161 -15.43 -16.09 -1.38
C THR A 161 -15.63 -14.58 -1.53
N PRO A 162 -14.57 -13.82 -1.87
CA PRO A 162 -14.71 -12.40 -2.16
C PRO A 162 -15.76 -12.14 -3.23
N SER A 163 -16.47 -11.05 -3.09
CA SER A 163 -17.54 -10.70 -4.02
C SER A 163 -17.47 -9.22 -4.41
N LYS A 164 -18.17 -8.88 -5.48
CA LYS A 164 -18.22 -7.51 -5.97
C LYS A 164 -18.90 -6.61 -4.94
N ARG A 165 -18.31 -5.44 -4.70
CA ARG A 165 -18.92 -4.42 -3.83
C ARG A 165 -20.26 -3.98 -4.41
N THR A 166 -21.23 -3.84 -3.52
CA THR A 166 -22.49 -3.17 -3.83
C THR A 166 -22.38 -1.73 -3.33
N SER A 167 -22.62 -0.81 -4.22
CA SER A 167 -22.57 0.62 -3.89
C SER A 167 -23.82 1.07 -3.16
#